data_cd01c4da17a221e591af4f98032efada
#
_entry.id   cd01c4da17a221e591af4f98032efada
#
_cell.length_a   1.000
_cell.length_b   1.000
_cell.length_c   1.000
_cell.angle_alpha   90.00
_cell.angle_beta   90.00
_cell.angle_gamma   90.00
#
_symmetry.space_group_name_H-M   'P 1'
#
loop_
_entity.id
_entity.type
_entity.pdbx_description
1 polymer ?
#
loop_
_entity_poly.entity_id
_entity_poly.type
_entity_poly.pdbx_seq_one_letter_code
_entity_poly.pdbx_strand_id
1 'polypeptide(L)'
;TACNLASINLLQFKNDDASFDIKAYEYTTRLWTLTLEISVMMAQFPSKEIAQRSYEYRTLGLGYANIGGLLMSWGIPYDSDQGRSICAALTSIMTGISYATSAEIAGELGPFPKYKENANSMLKVIRNHKRASEGKTRGYEDLSINPVPLMSEDCPDQNLITAAKDAWAKALSLGEKNGYRNAQATVIAPTGTIGLVMDCDTTGIEPDFAMVKFKKLAGGGYFKIINRVVPEALAHLGYDTDQINDMQKYAVGAGSLKECQAISHNALISKGFTDREIKLIEASLESAFDIKFVFNQFTLGEEFCKNTLGISSEQLN
;
A
#
# COMPACT_ATOMS: atom_id res chain seq x y z
N THR A 1 5.83 -0.85 25.53
CA THR A 1 6.64 -1.58 24.54
C THR A 1 6.90 -0.70 23.34
N ALA A 2 7.97 -1.01 22.61
CA ALA A 2 8.13 -0.54 21.24
C ALA A 2 7.54 -1.59 20.28
N CYS A 3 7.28 -1.21 19.04
CA CYS A 3 6.79 -2.09 17.99
C CYS A 3 7.73 -1.97 16.78
N ASN A 4 8.39 -3.07 16.44
CA ASN A 4 9.18 -3.17 15.21
C ASN A 4 8.24 -3.42 14.05
N LEU A 5 8.31 -2.56 13.02
CA LEU A 5 7.36 -2.55 11.91
C LEU A 5 7.96 -3.12 10.64
N ALA A 6 7.15 -3.87 9.91
CA ALA A 6 7.35 -4.23 8.51
C ALA A 6 6.01 -4.28 7.79
N SER A 7 6.02 -4.10 6.47
CA SER A 7 4.81 -4.21 5.65
C SER A 7 5.13 -4.96 4.36
N ILE A 8 4.16 -5.75 3.90
CA ILE A 8 4.23 -6.57 2.69
C ILE A 8 3.43 -5.88 1.59
N ASN A 9 3.98 -5.73 0.38
CA ASN A 9 3.24 -5.23 -0.76
C ASN A 9 2.39 -6.35 -1.37
N LEU A 10 1.07 -6.30 -1.18
CA LEU A 10 0.15 -7.36 -1.61
C LEU A 10 0.14 -7.58 -3.13
N LEU A 11 0.35 -6.55 -3.93
CA LEU A 11 0.33 -6.66 -5.38
C LEU A 11 1.43 -7.58 -5.93
N GLN A 12 2.52 -7.81 -5.15
CA GLN A 12 3.61 -8.70 -5.53
C GLN A 12 3.25 -10.19 -5.51
N PHE A 13 2.09 -10.55 -4.97
CA PHE A 13 1.58 -11.93 -4.91
C PHE A 13 0.47 -12.19 -5.93
N LYS A 14 0.16 -11.22 -6.78
CA LYS A 14 -0.74 -11.40 -7.91
C LYS A 14 0.03 -12.03 -9.06
N ASN A 15 -0.45 -13.18 -9.53
CA ASN A 15 0.06 -13.88 -10.70
C ASN A 15 -0.46 -13.27 -12.01
N ASP A 16 0.17 -13.60 -13.13
CA ASP A 16 -0.24 -13.15 -14.47
C ASP A 16 -1.66 -13.62 -14.85
N ASP A 17 -2.10 -14.76 -14.32
CA ASP A 17 -3.46 -15.29 -14.49
C ASP A 17 -4.49 -14.65 -13.55
N ALA A 18 -4.12 -13.58 -12.87
CA ALA A 18 -4.89 -12.86 -11.87
C ALA A 18 -5.18 -13.66 -10.58
N SER A 19 -4.67 -14.87 -10.40
CA SER A 19 -4.72 -15.58 -9.11
C SER A 19 -3.81 -14.94 -8.07
N PHE A 20 -4.05 -15.24 -6.79
CA PHE A 20 -3.19 -14.81 -5.69
C PHE A 20 -2.29 -15.96 -5.22
N ASP A 21 -0.97 -15.73 -5.15
CA ASP A 21 -0.02 -16.73 -4.64
C ASP A 21 -0.05 -16.80 -3.11
N ILE A 22 -1.00 -17.56 -2.60
CA ILE A 22 -1.21 -17.77 -1.16
C ILE A 22 0.04 -18.35 -0.51
N LYS A 23 0.72 -19.31 -1.17
CA LYS A 23 1.88 -19.99 -0.59
C LYS A 23 3.07 -19.05 -0.42
N ALA A 24 3.34 -18.23 -1.44
CA ALA A 24 4.38 -17.19 -1.35
C ALA A 24 4.05 -16.16 -0.27
N TYR A 25 2.77 -15.77 -0.15
CA TYR A 25 2.31 -14.84 0.88
C TYR A 25 2.47 -15.40 2.30
N GLU A 26 2.06 -16.64 2.53
CA GLU A 26 2.26 -17.34 3.81
C GLU A 26 3.75 -17.47 4.17
N TYR A 27 4.57 -17.87 3.20
CA TYR A 27 6.01 -18.00 3.39
C TYR A 27 6.66 -16.65 3.72
N THR A 28 6.31 -15.60 2.99
CA THR A 28 6.81 -14.24 3.22
C THR A 28 6.38 -13.72 4.60
N THR A 29 5.13 -13.96 4.99
CA THR A 29 4.61 -13.63 6.33
C THR A 29 5.41 -14.33 7.42
N ARG A 30 5.72 -15.62 7.24
CA ARG A 30 6.55 -16.39 8.15
C ARG A 30 7.96 -15.81 8.27
N LEU A 31 8.62 -15.51 7.15
CA LEU A 31 9.96 -14.91 7.14
C LEU A 31 10.00 -13.55 7.83
N TRP A 32 9.03 -12.68 7.55
CA TRP A 32 8.97 -11.37 8.20
C TRP A 32 8.67 -11.47 9.70
N THR A 33 7.82 -12.40 10.12
CA THR A 33 7.59 -12.66 11.56
C THR A 33 8.89 -13.07 12.25
N LEU A 34 9.66 -13.97 11.66
CA LEU A 34 10.96 -14.39 12.18
C LEU A 34 11.97 -13.22 12.19
N THR A 35 12.04 -12.45 11.13
CA THR A 35 12.93 -11.27 11.01
C THR A 35 12.62 -10.23 12.09
N LEU A 36 11.35 -9.93 12.30
CA LEU A 36 10.92 -8.98 13.34
C LEU A 36 11.20 -9.52 14.73
N GLU A 37 11.01 -10.82 14.98
CA GLU A 37 11.34 -11.44 16.26
C GLU A 37 12.85 -11.34 16.58
N ILE A 38 13.71 -11.58 15.59
CA ILE A 38 15.16 -11.39 15.72
C ILE A 38 15.46 -9.92 16.02
N SER A 39 14.80 -8.98 15.33
CA SER A 39 15.02 -7.54 15.50
C SER A 39 14.67 -7.04 16.91
N VAL A 40 13.70 -7.67 17.60
CA VAL A 40 13.39 -7.33 19.01
C VAL A 40 14.60 -7.56 19.91
N MET A 41 15.41 -8.59 19.66
CA MET A 41 16.61 -8.86 20.45
C MET A 41 17.78 -7.95 20.13
N MET A 42 17.83 -7.42 18.91
CA MET A 42 18.93 -6.58 18.40
C MET A 42 18.64 -5.09 18.51
N ALA A 43 17.40 -4.71 18.80
CA ALA A 43 16.99 -3.30 18.82
C ALA A 43 17.54 -2.58 20.06
N GLN A 44 17.87 -1.30 19.84
CA GLN A 44 18.13 -0.35 20.90
C GLN A 44 16.88 0.49 21.16
N PHE A 45 16.53 0.67 22.42
CA PHE A 45 15.32 1.37 22.81
C PHE A 45 15.65 2.69 23.52
N PRO A 46 14.79 3.71 23.42
CA PRO A 46 15.08 5.05 23.93
C PRO A 46 15.07 5.15 25.47
N SER A 47 14.46 4.19 26.18
CA SER A 47 14.49 4.13 27.64
C SER A 47 14.57 2.70 28.16
N LYS A 48 15.02 2.56 29.41
CA LYS A 48 15.11 1.27 30.10
C LYS A 48 13.75 0.59 30.26
N GLU A 49 12.71 1.34 30.56
CA GLU A 49 11.36 0.83 30.74
C GLU A 49 10.79 0.29 29.43
N ILE A 50 11.04 0.96 28.30
CA ILE A 50 10.65 0.49 26.98
C ILE A 50 11.42 -0.78 26.63
N ALA A 51 12.72 -0.81 26.84
CA ALA A 51 13.56 -1.98 26.61
C ALA A 51 13.06 -3.20 27.42
N GLN A 52 12.81 -3.02 28.72
CA GLN A 52 12.30 -4.08 29.59
C GLN A 52 10.96 -4.62 29.11
N ARG A 53 9.98 -3.75 28.84
CA ARG A 53 8.66 -4.17 28.38
C ARG A 53 8.71 -4.79 26.99
N SER A 54 9.56 -4.30 26.09
CA SER A 54 9.76 -4.91 24.78
C SER A 54 10.35 -6.32 24.89
N TYR A 55 11.25 -6.56 25.81
CA TYR A 55 11.76 -7.89 26.13
C TYR A 55 10.67 -8.80 26.75
N GLU A 56 9.89 -8.27 27.70
CA GLU A 56 8.87 -9.02 28.43
C GLU A 56 7.70 -9.47 27.56
N TYR A 57 7.30 -8.67 26.57
CA TYR A 57 6.12 -8.91 25.72
C TYR A 57 6.45 -9.21 24.26
N ARG A 58 7.62 -8.83 23.76
CA ARG A 58 8.13 -9.12 22.42
C ARG A 58 7.13 -8.77 21.31
N THR A 59 6.63 -7.53 21.33
CA THR A 59 5.59 -7.07 20.39
C THR A 59 6.18 -6.80 19.01
N LEU A 60 5.52 -7.33 17.99
CA LEU A 60 5.82 -7.14 16.57
C LEU A 60 4.70 -6.36 15.88
N GLY A 61 5.00 -5.79 14.73
CA GLY A 61 4.05 -5.04 13.93
C GLY A 61 4.19 -5.36 12.44
N LEU A 62 3.91 -6.61 12.06
CA LEU A 62 3.83 -6.98 10.65
C LEU A 62 2.49 -6.55 10.06
N GLY A 63 2.54 -5.83 8.94
CA GLY A 63 1.37 -5.40 8.20
C GLY A 63 1.51 -5.65 6.70
N TYR A 64 0.60 -5.08 5.94
CA TYR A 64 0.67 -5.04 4.50
C TYR A 64 0.26 -3.68 3.96
N ALA A 65 0.51 -3.44 2.67
CA ALA A 65 0.08 -2.27 1.93
C ALA A 65 -0.44 -2.70 0.56
N ASN A 66 -1.05 -1.74 -0.15
CA ASN A 66 -1.46 -1.90 -1.55
C ASN A 66 -2.69 -2.80 -1.77
N ILE A 67 -3.57 -2.93 -0.77
CA ILE A 67 -4.86 -3.63 -0.97
C ILE A 67 -5.72 -2.91 -2.00
N GLY A 68 -5.74 -1.57 -1.99
CA GLY A 68 -6.47 -0.78 -2.97
C GLY A 68 -5.98 -1.03 -4.39
N GLY A 69 -4.66 -1.07 -4.61
CA GLY A 69 -4.07 -1.41 -5.91
C GLY A 69 -4.41 -2.84 -6.35
N LEU A 70 -4.33 -3.80 -5.44
CA LEU A 70 -4.69 -5.20 -5.73
C LEU A 70 -6.16 -5.34 -6.16
N LEU A 71 -7.10 -4.74 -5.42
CA LEU A 71 -8.52 -4.77 -5.77
C LEU A 71 -8.80 -4.08 -7.11
N MET A 72 -8.15 -2.93 -7.37
CA MET A 72 -8.25 -2.25 -8.66
C MET A 72 -7.78 -3.13 -9.82
N SER A 73 -6.66 -3.86 -9.67
CA SER A 73 -6.14 -4.76 -10.69
C SER A 73 -7.07 -5.92 -11.02
N TRP A 74 -7.96 -6.26 -10.10
CA TRP A 74 -8.99 -7.27 -10.29
C TRP A 74 -10.35 -6.69 -10.73
N GLY A 75 -10.44 -5.38 -10.94
CA GLY A 75 -11.70 -4.70 -11.26
C GLY A 75 -12.73 -4.77 -10.13
N ILE A 76 -12.29 -4.97 -8.90
CA ILE A 76 -13.16 -5.07 -7.72
C ILE A 76 -13.25 -3.70 -7.05
N PRO A 77 -14.44 -3.12 -6.88
CA PRO A 77 -14.60 -1.87 -6.17
C PRO A 77 -14.12 -1.99 -4.72
N TYR A 78 -13.36 -1.00 -4.26
CA TYR A 78 -12.87 -0.97 -2.87
C TYR A 78 -14.03 -1.05 -1.86
N ASP A 79 -15.10 -0.30 -2.08
CA ASP A 79 -16.32 -0.33 -1.25
C ASP A 79 -17.32 -1.36 -1.78
N SER A 80 -16.95 -2.64 -1.72
CA SER A 80 -17.82 -3.76 -2.08
C SER A 80 -17.71 -4.88 -1.04
N ASP A 81 -18.70 -5.77 -0.98
CA ASP A 81 -18.65 -6.94 -0.10
C ASP A 81 -17.52 -7.88 -0.50
N GLN A 82 -17.27 -8.02 -1.79
CA GLN A 82 -16.12 -8.78 -2.33
C GLN A 82 -14.79 -8.19 -1.85
N GLY A 83 -14.60 -6.88 -2.00
CA GLY A 83 -13.38 -6.19 -1.55
C GLY A 83 -13.16 -6.36 -0.05
N ARG A 84 -14.21 -6.19 0.76
CA ARG A 84 -14.16 -6.41 2.22
C ARG A 84 -13.81 -7.84 2.58
N SER A 85 -14.40 -8.83 1.90
CA SER A 85 -14.14 -10.24 2.16
C SER A 85 -12.71 -10.65 1.78
N ILE A 86 -12.19 -10.19 0.64
CA ILE A 86 -10.79 -10.40 0.25
C ILE A 86 -9.84 -9.78 1.29
N CYS A 87 -10.08 -8.52 1.66
CA CYS A 87 -9.27 -7.84 2.67
C CYS A 87 -9.27 -8.60 4.01
N ALA A 88 -10.43 -9.06 4.46
CA ALA A 88 -10.57 -9.85 5.68
C ALA A 88 -9.83 -11.19 5.57
N ALA A 89 -9.90 -11.89 4.44
CA ALA A 89 -9.20 -13.15 4.21
C ALA A 89 -7.68 -12.97 4.23
N LEU A 90 -7.14 -11.99 3.50
CA LEU A 90 -5.70 -11.70 3.47
C LEU A 90 -5.16 -11.30 4.85
N THR A 91 -5.90 -10.45 5.58
CA THR A 91 -5.55 -10.07 6.96
C THR A 91 -5.58 -11.28 7.90
N SER A 92 -6.58 -12.15 7.73
CA SER A 92 -6.74 -13.39 8.49
C SER A 92 -5.57 -14.36 8.26
N ILE A 93 -5.16 -14.56 7.01
CA ILE A 93 -3.99 -15.37 6.65
C ILE A 93 -2.73 -14.80 7.32
N MET A 94 -2.43 -13.52 7.09
CA MET A 94 -1.22 -12.90 7.65
C MET A 94 -1.17 -13.02 9.16
N THR A 95 -2.25 -12.68 9.85
CA THR A 95 -2.26 -12.68 11.32
C THR A 95 -2.22 -14.09 11.86
N GLY A 96 -2.97 -15.03 11.28
CA GLY A 96 -2.96 -16.44 11.66
C GLY A 96 -1.59 -17.10 11.47
N ILE A 97 -0.94 -16.88 10.31
CA ILE A 97 0.42 -17.38 10.05
C ILE A 97 1.45 -16.74 10.98
N SER A 98 1.33 -15.43 11.26
CA SER A 98 2.24 -14.76 12.20
C SER A 98 2.14 -15.38 13.61
N TYR A 99 0.94 -15.63 14.13
CA TYR A 99 0.77 -16.29 15.43
C TYR A 99 1.16 -17.77 15.39
N ALA A 100 0.89 -18.50 14.32
CA ALA A 100 1.37 -19.87 14.15
C ALA A 100 2.91 -19.92 14.20
N THR A 101 3.59 -19.01 13.49
CA THR A 101 5.05 -18.87 13.50
C THR A 101 5.56 -18.50 14.91
N SER A 102 4.90 -17.55 15.57
CA SER A 102 5.21 -17.18 16.96
C SER A 102 5.11 -18.37 17.92
N ALA A 103 4.12 -19.24 17.73
CA ALA A 103 3.96 -20.44 18.53
C ALA A 103 4.99 -21.53 18.18
N GLU A 104 5.42 -21.64 16.93
CA GLU A 104 6.54 -22.51 16.54
C GLU A 104 7.84 -22.05 17.21
N ILE A 105 8.15 -20.75 17.16
CA ILE A 105 9.33 -20.17 17.83
C ILE A 105 9.24 -20.38 19.36
N ALA A 106 8.04 -20.28 19.94
CA ALA A 106 7.85 -20.53 21.37
C ALA A 106 8.13 -21.98 21.74
N GLY A 107 7.89 -22.94 20.85
CA GLY A 107 8.25 -24.33 21.04
C GLY A 107 9.75 -24.58 21.15
N GLU A 108 10.57 -23.79 20.46
CA GLU A 108 12.03 -23.90 20.46
C GLU A 108 12.70 -23.01 21.52
N LEU A 109 12.22 -21.76 21.68
CA LEU A 109 12.88 -20.74 22.50
C LEU A 109 12.10 -20.35 23.77
N GLY A 110 10.96 -20.98 23.99
CA GLY A 110 10.02 -20.59 25.04
C GLY A 110 9.12 -19.40 24.66
N PRO A 111 7.96 -19.26 25.32
CA PRO A 111 7.06 -18.13 25.11
C PRO A 111 7.64 -16.81 25.62
N PHE A 112 6.98 -15.69 25.33
CA PHE A 112 7.42 -14.39 25.87
C PHE A 112 7.38 -14.41 27.42
N PRO A 113 8.29 -13.70 28.12
CA PRO A 113 8.45 -13.82 29.58
C PRO A 113 7.18 -13.64 30.39
N LYS A 114 6.28 -12.75 30.00
CA LYS A 114 4.99 -12.48 30.65
C LYS A 114 3.83 -13.36 30.13
N TYR A 115 4.11 -14.40 29.36
CA TYR A 115 3.07 -15.27 28.79
C TYR A 115 2.23 -15.96 29.85
N LYS A 116 2.85 -16.56 30.88
CA LYS A 116 2.14 -17.34 31.90
C LYS A 116 1.01 -16.53 32.57
N GLU A 117 1.26 -15.27 32.84
CA GLU A 117 0.28 -14.36 33.45
C GLU A 117 -0.86 -13.98 32.47
N ASN A 118 -0.60 -14.06 31.16
CA ASN A 118 -1.51 -13.62 30.10
C ASN A 118 -2.07 -14.77 29.25
N ALA A 119 -1.72 -16.01 29.51
CA ALA A 119 -2.04 -17.16 28.66
C ALA A 119 -3.54 -17.31 28.36
N ASN A 120 -4.39 -17.24 29.41
CA ASN A 120 -5.84 -17.38 29.26
C ASN A 120 -6.43 -16.25 28.39
N SER A 121 -6.00 -15.01 28.63
CA SER A 121 -6.47 -13.85 27.85
C SER A 121 -6.01 -13.94 26.41
N MET A 122 -4.78 -14.37 26.17
CA MET A 122 -4.23 -14.51 24.83
C MET A 122 -4.92 -15.63 24.05
N LEU A 123 -5.08 -16.81 24.63
CA LEU A 123 -5.78 -17.93 24.00
C LEU A 123 -7.24 -17.60 23.69
N LYS A 124 -7.90 -16.82 24.57
CA LYS A 124 -9.24 -16.31 24.31
C LYS A 124 -9.28 -15.42 23.05
N VAL A 125 -8.32 -14.51 22.91
CA VAL A 125 -8.23 -13.65 21.70
C VAL A 125 -8.03 -14.53 20.45
N ILE A 126 -7.13 -15.49 20.48
CA ILE A 126 -6.86 -16.39 19.35
C ILE A 126 -8.11 -17.22 18.99
N ARG A 127 -8.84 -17.78 19.99
CA ARG A 127 -10.10 -18.50 19.75
C ARG A 127 -11.16 -17.60 19.12
N ASN A 128 -11.27 -16.35 19.56
CA ASN A 128 -12.21 -15.39 18.96
C ASN A 128 -11.87 -15.09 17.50
N HIS A 129 -10.59 -14.89 17.16
CA HIS A 129 -10.16 -14.69 15.77
C HIS A 129 -10.41 -15.93 14.90
N LYS A 130 -10.10 -17.13 15.42
CA LYS A 130 -10.43 -18.37 14.74
C LYS A 130 -11.93 -18.48 14.46
N ARG A 131 -12.77 -18.16 15.44
CA ARG A 131 -14.22 -18.16 15.28
C ARG A 131 -14.68 -17.17 14.20
N ALA A 132 -14.09 -15.98 14.17
CA ALA A 132 -14.38 -14.99 13.15
C ALA A 132 -13.94 -15.46 11.75
N SER A 133 -12.77 -16.10 11.61
CA SER A 133 -12.31 -16.65 10.34
C SER A 133 -13.17 -17.81 9.81
N GLU A 134 -13.87 -18.51 10.72
CA GLU A 134 -14.83 -19.58 10.37
C GLU A 134 -16.22 -19.03 9.97
N GLY A 135 -16.42 -17.74 9.91
CA GLY A 135 -17.70 -17.11 9.56
C GLY A 135 -18.76 -17.18 10.67
N LYS A 136 -18.36 -17.44 11.92
CA LYS A 136 -19.32 -17.57 13.04
C LYS A 136 -19.79 -16.20 13.52
N THR A 137 -21.08 -16.00 13.65
CA THR A 137 -21.71 -14.74 14.12
C THR A 137 -21.92 -14.70 15.65
N ARG A 138 -21.74 -15.84 16.37
CA ARG A 138 -22.02 -15.96 17.81
C ARG A 138 -20.97 -16.82 18.52
N GLY A 139 -21.00 -16.79 19.84
CA GLY A 139 -20.16 -17.63 20.69
C GLY A 139 -18.76 -17.05 20.94
N TYR A 140 -18.59 -15.76 20.77
CA TYR A 140 -17.36 -15.05 21.15
C TYR A 140 -17.24 -14.92 22.66
N GLU A 141 -16.00 -14.99 23.14
CA GLU A 141 -15.68 -14.95 24.55
C GLU A 141 -15.42 -13.51 25.00
N ASP A 142 -16.20 -13.03 25.99
CA ASP A 142 -16.01 -11.74 26.70
C ASP A 142 -15.88 -10.51 25.75
N LEU A 143 -16.62 -10.47 24.67
CA LEU A 143 -16.70 -9.31 23.79
C LEU A 143 -18.01 -8.54 24.07
N SER A 144 -17.91 -7.23 24.25
CA SER A 144 -19.09 -6.33 24.36
C SER A 144 -19.78 -6.12 23.01
N ILE A 145 -19.02 -6.22 21.92
CA ILE A 145 -19.51 -6.11 20.53
C ILE A 145 -18.96 -7.30 19.77
N ASN A 146 -19.85 -8.05 19.12
CA ASN A 146 -19.43 -9.14 18.26
C ASN A 146 -18.78 -8.58 16.98
N PRO A 147 -17.67 -9.18 16.51
CA PRO A 147 -17.07 -8.77 15.25
C PRO A 147 -17.95 -9.17 14.06
N VAL A 148 -17.79 -8.47 12.94
CA VAL A 148 -18.25 -8.97 11.64
C VAL A 148 -17.33 -10.12 11.25
N PRO A 149 -17.85 -11.34 11.06
CA PRO A 149 -17.00 -12.48 10.71
C PRO A 149 -16.56 -12.42 9.24
N LEU A 150 -15.63 -13.30 8.86
CA LEU A 150 -15.25 -13.49 7.47
C LEU A 150 -16.45 -14.02 6.66
N MET A 151 -16.92 -13.21 5.71
CA MET A 151 -18.06 -13.53 4.83
C MET A 151 -17.55 -14.34 3.63
N SER A 152 -17.57 -15.66 3.77
CA SER A 152 -16.99 -16.57 2.75
C SER A 152 -17.76 -16.58 1.43
N GLU A 153 -19.05 -16.31 1.48
CA GLU A 153 -19.93 -16.20 0.31
C GLU A 153 -19.62 -15.01 -0.59
N ASP A 154 -19.05 -13.95 -0.03
CA ASP A 154 -18.70 -12.75 -0.76
C ASP A 154 -17.29 -12.82 -1.37
N CYS A 155 -16.48 -13.79 -0.96
CA CYS A 155 -15.11 -13.92 -1.46
C CYS A 155 -15.08 -14.69 -2.80
N PRO A 156 -14.59 -14.09 -3.88
CA PRO A 156 -14.53 -14.76 -5.17
C PRO A 156 -13.52 -15.91 -5.21
N ASP A 157 -12.48 -15.88 -4.37
CA ASP A 157 -11.48 -16.95 -4.25
C ASP A 157 -11.64 -17.75 -2.95
N GLN A 158 -12.21 -18.95 -3.05
CA GLN A 158 -12.42 -19.83 -1.90
C GLN A 158 -11.12 -20.44 -1.33
N ASN A 159 -10.01 -20.38 -2.07
CA ASN A 159 -8.71 -20.80 -1.54
C ASN A 159 -8.23 -19.83 -0.47
N LEU A 160 -8.47 -18.52 -0.62
CA LEU A 160 -8.18 -17.52 0.41
C LEU A 160 -8.97 -17.81 1.70
N ILE A 161 -10.23 -18.19 1.58
CA ILE A 161 -11.09 -18.54 2.72
C ILE A 161 -10.55 -19.78 3.45
N THR A 162 -10.15 -20.79 2.68
CA THR A 162 -9.57 -22.03 3.23
C THR A 162 -8.26 -21.74 3.96
N ALA A 163 -7.34 -21.02 3.31
CA ALA A 163 -6.07 -20.63 3.92
C ALA A 163 -6.25 -19.78 5.20
N ALA A 164 -7.22 -18.87 5.22
CA ALA A 164 -7.54 -18.07 6.39
C ALA A 164 -7.98 -18.94 7.58
N LYS A 165 -8.85 -19.93 7.36
CA LYS A 165 -9.30 -20.86 8.38
C LYS A 165 -8.16 -21.74 8.91
N ASP A 166 -7.36 -22.28 7.99
CA ASP A 166 -6.24 -23.15 8.31
C ASP A 166 -5.15 -22.42 9.11
N ALA A 167 -4.85 -21.18 8.74
CA ALA A 167 -3.88 -20.34 9.48
C ALA A 167 -4.26 -20.17 10.96
N TRP A 168 -5.53 -19.85 11.24
CA TRP A 168 -5.99 -19.70 12.62
C TRP A 168 -6.15 -21.03 13.37
N ALA A 169 -6.55 -22.10 12.68
CA ALA A 169 -6.57 -23.44 13.28
C ALA A 169 -5.16 -23.88 13.71
N LYS A 170 -4.15 -23.65 12.86
CA LYS A 170 -2.75 -23.90 13.16
C LYS A 170 -2.24 -23.02 14.30
N ALA A 171 -2.55 -21.72 14.28
CA ALA A 171 -2.15 -20.76 15.32
C ALA A 171 -2.67 -21.20 16.71
N LEU A 172 -3.96 -21.58 16.79
CA LEU A 172 -4.54 -22.04 18.05
C LEU A 172 -3.91 -23.34 18.53
N SER A 173 -3.85 -24.37 17.68
CA SER A 173 -3.32 -25.69 18.03
C SER A 173 -1.88 -25.63 18.53
N LEU A 174 -1.01 -24.86 17.86
CA LEU A 174 0.37 -24.68 18.29
C LEU A 174 0.47 -23.81 19.55
N GLY A 175 -0.36 -22.77 19.65
CA GLY A 175 -0.37 -21.89 20.81
C GLY A 175 -0.84 -22.55 22.10
N GLU A 176 -1.82 -23.47 22.03
CA GLU A 176 -2.24 -24.27 23.16
C GLU A 176 -1.12 -25.22 23.67
N LYS A 177 -0.29 -25.70 22.74
CA LYS A 177 0.84 -26.60 23.08
C LYS A 177 2.06 -25.84 23.61
N ASN A 178 2.45 -24.76 22.94
CA ASN A 178 3.76 -24.10 23.10
C ASN A 178 3.67 -22.73 23.79
N GLY A 179 2.48 -22.13 23.85
CA GLY A 179 2.35 -20.70 24.06
C GLY A 179 2.75 -19.88 22.82
N TYR A 180 2.98 -18.58 23.00
CA TYR A 180 3.40 -17.69 21.92
C TYR A 180 4.68 -16.95 22.29
N ARG A 181 5.56 -16.75 21.31
CA ARG A 181 6.80 -15.98 21.47
C ARG A 181 6.55 -14.48 21.54
N ASN A 182 5.45 -14.01 20.97
CA ASN A 182 5.09 -12.61 20.82
C ASN A 182 3.69 -12.34 21.37
N ALA A 183 3.54 -11.35 22.23
CA ALA A 183 2.25 -10.94 22.77
C ALA A 183 1.37 -10.28 21.69
N GLN A 184 1.99 -9.65 20.70
CA GLN A 184 1.33 -9.09 19.52
C GLN A 184 2.23 -9.33 18.31
N ALA A 185 1.64 -9.70 17.17
CA ALA A 185 2.40 -10.07 15.97
C ALA A 185 2.15 -9.10 14.79
N THR A 186 0.93 -8.56 14.63
CA THR A 186 0.55 -7.80 13.43
C THR A 186 -0.03 -6.44 13.74
N VAL A 187 0.13 -5.50 12.81
CA VAL A 187 -0.54 -4.21 12.76
C VAL A 187 -0.61 -3.72 11.32
N ILE A 188 -1.74 -3.17 10.90
CA ILE A 188 -1.83 -2.50 9.60
C ILE A 188 -1.38 -1.06 9.79
N ALA A 189 -0.09 -0.82 9.51
CA ALA A 189 0.48 0.52 9.58
C ALA A 189 0.10 1.34 8.33
N PRO A 190 0.04 2.69 8.41
CA PRO A 190 -0.28 3.54 7.26
C PRO A 190 0.68 3.40 6.07
N THR A 191 1.97 3.03 6.28
CA THR A 191 2.98 2.83 5.22
C THR A 191 3.18 4.02 4.28
N GLY A 192 3.01 5.27 4.75
CA GLY A 192 3.10 6.45 3.90
C GLY A 192 4.42 6.54 3.12
N THR A 193 5.52 6.78 3.82
CA THR A 193 6.85 6.94 3.20
C THR A 193 7.40 5.62 2.67
N ILE A 194 7.32 4.53 3.44
CA ILE A 194 7.86 3.24 3.00
C ILE A 194 7.06 2.65 1.85
N GLY A 195 5.77 2.94 1.74
CA GLY A 195 4.95 2.54 0.61
C GLY A 195 5.50 3.03 -0.73
N LEU A 196 6.08 4.24 -0.76
CA LEU A 196 6.74 4.77 -1.96
C LEU A 196 8.01 3.99 -2.32
N VAL A 197 8.81 3.56 -1.33
CA VAL A 197 10.00 2.73 -1.55
C VAL A 197 9.62 1.32 -2.01
N MET A 198 8.47 0.83 -1.52
CA MET A 198 7.93 -0.49 -1.88
C MET A 198 7.17 -0.49 -3.20
N ASP A 199 7.10 0.63 -3.89
CA ASP A 199 6.31 0.80 -5.11
C ASP A 199 4.80 0.50 -4.93
N CYS A 200 4.25 0.84 -3.78
CA CYS A 200 2.83 0.68 -3.51
C CYS A 200 2.03 1.85 -4.11
N ASP A 201 0.97 1.53 -4.82
CA ASP A 201 0.04 2.52 -5.38
C ASP A 201 -0.89 3.07 -4.30
N THR A 202 -1.28 2.23 -3.34
CA THR A 202 -2.07 2.62 -2.17
C THR A 202 -1.35 2.27 -0.87
N THR A 203 -1.63 3.01 0.20
CA THR A 203 -0.95 2.87 1.50
C THR A 203 -1.79 2.03 2.47
N GLY A 204 -1.14 1.17 3.26
CA GLY A 204 -1.81 0.35 4.25
C GLY A 204 -3.05 -0.35 3.72
N ILE A 205 -4.17 -0.18 4.42
CA ILE A 205 -5.49 -0.71 4.07
C ILE A 205 -6.36 0.32 3.33
N GLU A 206 -5.81 1.46 2.97
CA GLU A 206 -6.55 2.60 2.44
C GLU A 206 -6.85 2.45 0.94
N PRO A 207 -7.92 3.06 0.42
CA PRO A 207 -8.12 3.23 -1.01
C PRO A 207 -7.15 4.27 -1.55
N ASP A 208 -7.05 4.41 -2.89
CA ASP A 208 -6.31 5.52 -3.46
C ASP A 208 -7.08 6.83 -3.25
N PHE A 209 -6.42 7.83 -2.69
CA PHE A 209 -7.02 9.15 -2.46
C PHE A 209 -6.99 10.05 -3.71
N ALA A 210 -6.15 9.74 -4.68
CA ALA A 210 -6.06 10.45 -5.96
C ALA A 210 -5.35 9.59 -7.00
N MET A 211 -5.92 9.57 -8.22
CA MET A 211 -5.32 8.85 -9.36
C MET A 211 -3.98 9.45 -9.79
N VAL A 212 -3.82 10.76 -9.64
CA VAL A 212 -2.61 11.50 -9.92
C VAL A 212 -2.16 12.22 -8.66
N LYS A 213 -0.94 11.98 -8.24
CA LYS A 213 -0.32 12.55 -7.04
C LYS A 213 0.87 13.41 -7.43
N PHE A 214 1.11 14.45 -6.65
CA PHE A 214 2.28 15.30 -6.82
C PHE A 214 3.18 15.18 -5.60
N LYS A 215 4.44 14.88 -5.84
CA LYS A 215 5.46 14.84 -4.80
C LYS A 215 6.46 15.96 -5.02
N LYS A 216 6.63 16.81 -4.01
CA LYS A 216 7.70 17.82 -4.01
C LYS A 216 9.05 17.13 -3.77
N LEU A 217 10.00 17.36 -4.66
CA LEU A 217 11.34 16.82 -4.54
C LEU A 217 12.20 17.66 -3.60
N ALA A 218 13.15 17.02 -2.90
CA ALA A 218 14.06 17.70 -1.97
C ALA A 218 14.93 18.77 -2.64
N GLY A 219 15.27 18.58 -3.94
CA GLY A 219 16.01 19.51 -4.76
C GLY A 219 15.17 20.60 -5.44
N GLY A 220 13.86 20.67 -5.13
CA GLY A 220 12.90 21.52 -5.81
C GLY A 220 12.22 20.81 -7.00
N GLY A 221 11.13 21.38 -7.49
CA GLY A 221 10.28 20.74 -8.52
C GLY A 221 9.25 19.77 -7.94
N TYR A 222 8.37 19.31 -8.83
CA TYR A 222 7.30 18.37 -8.49
C TYR A 222 7.39 17.17 -9.40
N PHE A 223 7.20 15.99 -8.82
CA PHE A 223 7.08 14.74 -9.56
C PHE A 223 5.62 14.31 -9.59
N LYS A 224 5.10 14.05 -10.80
CA LYS A 224 3.74 13.58 -11.02
C LYS A 224 3.73 12.05 -11.00
N ILE A 225 2.92 11.48 -10.14
CA ILE A 225 2.79 10.02 -10.00
C ILE A 225 1.35 9.66 -10.37
N ILE A 226 1.18 8.83 -11.39
CA ILE A 226 -0.09 8.16 -11.66
C ILE A 226 -0.10 6.82 -10.93
N ASN A 227 -1.26 6.41 -10.45
CA ASN A 227 -1.46 5.06 -9.97
C ASN A 227 -1.20 4.07 -11.12
N ARG A 228 -0.20 3.19 -10.96
CA ARG A 228 0.30 2.30 -12.02
C ARG A 228 -0.65 1.18 -12.38
N VAL A 229 -1.61 0.88 -11.51
CA VAL A 229 -2.62 -0.15 -11.71
C VAL A 229 -3.77 0.34 -12.59
N VAL A 230 -3.91 1.66 -12.80
CA VAL A 230 -5.01 2.24 -13.59
C VAL A 230 -5.16 1.63 -14.98
N PRO A 231 -4.10 1.48 -15.80
CA PRO A 231 -4.24 0.86 -17.12
C PRO A 231 -4.79 -0.57 -17.06
N GLU A 232 -4.31 -1.36 -16.13
CA GLU A 232 -4.75 -2.73 -15.93
C GLU A 232 -6.22 -2.79 -15.45
N ALA A 233 -6.58 -1.93 -14.51
CA ALA A 233 -7.96 -1.80 -14.04
C ALA A 233 -8.93 -1.41 -15.18
N LEU A 234 -8.53 -0.47 -16.03
CA LEU A 234 -9.32 -0.06 -17.20
C LEU A 234 -9.45 -1.17 -18.24
N ALA A 235 -8.37 -1.91 -18.50
CA ALA A 235 -8.41 -3.09 -19.38
C ALA A 235 -9.37 -4.17 -18.84
N HIS A 236 -9.36 -4.41 -17.53
CA HIS A 236 -10.29 -5.34 -16.87
C HIS A 236 -11.77 -4.89 -17.00
N LEU A 237 -12.00 -3.58 -17.03
CA LEU A 237 -13.34 -3.00 -17.27
C LEU A 237 -13.74 -3.00 -18.74
N GLY A 238 -12.89 -3.48 -19.65
CA GLY A 238 -13.21 -3.68 -21.07
C GLY A 238 -12.84 -2.51 -21.97
N TYR A 239 -12.07 -1.53 -21.50
CA TYR A 239 -11.55 -0.46 -22.34
C TYR A 239 -10.40 -0.97 -23.22
N ASP A 240 -10.34 -0.52 -24.47
CA ASP A 240 -9.24 -0.82 -25.39
C ASP A 240 -8.00 0.05 -25.11
N THR A 241 -6.89 -0.31 -25.74
CA THR A 241 -5.60 0.38 -25.55
C THR A 241 -5.65 1.88 -25.90
N ASP A 242 -6.38 2.26 -26.94
CA ASP A 242 -6.47 3.66 -27.38
C ASP A 242 -7.28 4.48 -26.36
N GLN A 243 -8.39 3.93 -25.88
CA GLN A 243 -9.19 4.53 -24.82
C GLN A 243 -8.39 4.68 -23.52
N ILE A 244 -7.64 3.67 -23.13
CA ILE A 244 -6.78 3.70 -21.94
C ILE A 244 -5.70 4.79 -22.07
N ASN A 245 -5.03 4.85 -23.22
CA ASN A 245 -4.03 5.88 -23.51
C ASN A 245 -4.63 7.29 -23.47
N ASP A 246 -5.83 7.48 -23.99
CA ASP A 246 -6.51 8.78 -23.96
C ASP A 246 -6.88 9.19 -22.54
N MET A 247 -7.41 8.26 -21.72
CA MET A 247 -7.69 8.49 -20.30
C MET A 247 -6.41 8.83 -19.51
N GLN A 248 -5.30 8.13 -19.78
CA GLN A 248 -4.01 8.44 -19.15
C GLN A 248 -3.50 9.83 -19.55
N LYS A 249 -3.56 10.17 -20.85
CA LYS A 249 -3.21 11.52 -21.33
C LYS A 249 -4.07 12.60 -20.67
N TYR A 250 -5.37 12.36 -20.50
CA TYR A 250 -6.26 13.28 -19.79
C TYR A 250 -5.83 13.48 -18.33
N ALA A 251 -5.51 12.38 -17.63
CA ALA A 251 -5.17 12.41 -16.21
C ALA A 251 -3.81 13.07 -15.92
N VAL A 252 -2.77 12.74 -16.69
CA VAL A 252 -1.39 13.20 -16.43
C VAL A 252 -0.95 14.33 -17.33
N GLY A 253 -1.69 14.62 -18.39
CA GLY A 253 -1.31 15.53 -19.48
C GLY A 253 -0.51 14.81 -20.57
N ALA A 254 -0.51 15.38 -21.76
CA ALA A 254 0.19 14.80 -22.91
C ALA A 254 1.73 14.98 -22.85
N GLY A 255 2.24 15.83 -21.96
CA GLY A 255 3.68 16.15 -21.87
C GLY A 255 4.26 16.84 -23.11
N SER A 256 3.41 17.21 -24.08
CA SER A 256 3.81 17.86 -25.34
C SER A 256 2.67 18.71 -25.89
N LEU A 257 3.02 19.76 -26.59
CA LEU A 257 2.06 20.64 -27.30
C LEU A 257 1.80 20.22 -28.76
N LYS A 258 2.43 19.15 -29.25
CA LYS A 258 2.32 18.74 -30.66
C LYS A 258 0.88 18.50 -31.11
N GLU A 259 0.09 17.86 -30.25
CA GLU A 259 -1.31 17.51 -30.51
C GLU A 259 -2.29 18.49 -29.84
N CYS A 260 -1.80 19.54 -29.19
CA CYS A 260 -2.64 20.52 -28.53
C CYS A 260 -3.34 21.42 -29.58
N GLN A 261 -4.69 21.45 -29.55
CA GLN A 261 -5.46 22.23 -30.49
C GLN A 261 -5.34 23.75 -30.25
N ALA A 262 -5.31 24.16 -28.98
CA ALA A 262 -5.32 25.57 -28.61
C ALA A 262 -3.92 26.21 -28.64
N ILE A 263 -2.89 25.49 -28.22
CA ILE A 263 -1.50 25.97 -28.10
C ILE A 263 -0.59 25.00 -28.87
N SER A 264 -0.89 24.81 -30.18
CA SER A 264 -0.06 23.96 -31.04
C SER A 264 1.25 24.64 -31.40
N HIS A 265 2.25 23.89 -31.87
CA HIS A 265 3.48 24.44 -32.39
C HIS A 265 3.20 25.48 -33.48
N ASN A 266 2.26 25.21 -34.40
CA ASN A 266 1.88 26.15 -35.45
C ASN A 266 1.26 27.44 -34.89
N ALA A 267 0.44 27.32 -33.85
CA ALA A 267 -0.13 28.48 -33.17
C ALA A 267 0.95 29.32 -32.47
N LEU A 268 1.94 28.67 -31.86
CA LEU A 268 3.09 29.36 -31.26
C LEU A 268 3.97 30.05 -32.33
N ILE A 269 4.28 29.39 -33.45
CA ILE A 269 5.04 29.94 -34.55
C ILE A 269 4.33 31.21 -35.11
N SER A 270 3.00 31.17 -35.24
CA SER A 270 2.23 32.33 -35.68
C SER A 270 2.28 33.52 -34.71
N LYS A 271 2.69 33.28 -33.45
CA LYS A 271 2.90 34.29 -32.39
C LYS A 271 4.36 34.71 -32.26
N GLY A 272 5.24 34.28 -33.17
CA GLY A 272 6.65 34.65 -33.19
C GLY A 272 7.59 33.74 -32.43
N PHE A 273 7.11 32.57 -31.92
CA PHE A 273 7.98 31.57 -31.35
C PHE A 273 8.80 30.90 -32.45
N THR A 274 10.09 30.69 -32.18
CA THR A 274 10.98 29.96 -33.08
C THR A 274 11.14 28.50 -32.60
N ASP A 275 11.76 27.67 -33.44
CA ASP A 275 12.09 26.27 -33.06
C ASP A 275 12.89 26.19 -31.77
N ARG A 276 13.67 27.21 -31.42
CA ARG A 276 14.44 27.28 -30.21
C ARG A 276 13.51 27.34 -28.98
N GLU A 277 12.60 28.29 -28.94
CA GLU A 277 11.65 28.49 -27.86
C GLU A 277 10.72 27.30 -27.75
N ILE A 278 10.26 26.71 -28.83
CA ILE A 278 9.42 25.52 -28.86
C ILE A 278 10.16 24.33 -28.25
N LYS A 279 11.45 24.11 -28.55
CA LYS A 279 12.26 23.07 -27.93
C LYS A 279 12.44 23.27 -26.43
N LEU A 280 12.63 24.49 -25.97
CA LEU A 280 12.74 24.81 -24.54
C LEU A 280 11.42 24.53 -23.80
N ILE A 281 10.30 24.88 -24.42
CA ILE A 281 8.96 24.59 -23.92
C ILE A 281 8.77 23.08 -23.79
N GLU A 282 8.98 22.32 -24.86
CA GLU A 282 8.81 20.87 -24.89
C GLU A 282 9.68 20.18 -23.82
N ALA A 283 10.94 20.59 -23.68
CA ALA A 283 11.84 20.04 -22.66
C ALA A 283 11.39 20.35 -21.22
N SER A 284 10.68 21.46 -21.01
CA SER A 284 10.20 21.88 -19.70
C SER A 284 8.84 21.27 -19.33
N LEU A 285 8.04 20.85 -20.31
CA LEU A 285 6.68 20.33 -20.11
C LEU A 285 6.68 19.01 -19.31
N GLU A 286 7.67 18.15 -19.50
CA GLU A 286 7.77 16.87 -18.83
C GLU A 286 7.79 16.98 -17.29
N SER A 287 8.44 18.05 -16.80
CA SER A 287 8.59 18.34 -15.36
C SER A 287 7.66 19.43 -14.83
N ALA A 288 6.86 20.03 -15.68
CA ALA A 288 6.01 21.16 -15.29
C ALA A 288 4.75 20.69 -14.54
N PHE A 289 4.51 21.31 -13.40
CA PHE A 289 3.27 21.14 -12.64
C PHE A 289 2.06 21.81 -13.32
N ASP A 290 2.27 22.98 -13.85
CA ASP A 290 1.28 23.80 -14.57
C ASP A 290 1.95 24.41 -15.78
N ILE A 291 1.23 24.56 -16.89
CA ILE A 291 1.72 25.15 -18.13
C ILE A 291 2.30 26.55 -17.92
N LYS A 292 1.82 27.30 -16.92
CA LYS A 292 2.35 28.62 -16.55
C LYS A 292 3.83 28.59 -16.18
N PHE A 293 4.31 27.46 -15.63
CA PHE A 293 5.72 27.31 -15.28
C PHE A 293 6.63 27.08 -16.49
N VAL A 294 6.07 26.87 -17.66
CA VAL A 294 6.81 26.71 -18.91
C VAL A 294 6.85 28.00 -19.69
N PHE A 295 5.78 28.82 -19.68
CA PHE A 295 5.68 30.09 -20.37
C PHE A 295 6.10 31.24 -19.44
N ASN A 296 7.39 31.36 -19.16
CA ASN A 296 7.94 32.40 -18.30
C ASN A 296 9.33 32.88 -18.78
N GLN A 297 9.82 33.97 -18.21
CA GLN A 297 11.11 34.56 -18.57
C GLN A 297 12.32 33.67 -18.33
N PHE A 298 12.24 32.71 -17.40
CA PHE A 298 13.35 31.80 -17.09
C PHE A 298 13.50 30.70 -18.12
N THR A 299 12.39 30.28 -18.74
CA THR A 299 12.36 29.26 -19.79
C THR A 299 12.61 29.93 -21.17
N LEU A 300 11.95 31.03 -21.45
CA LEU A 300 11.93 31.65 -22.78
C LEU A 300 13.01 32.73 -22.98
N GLY A 301 13.54 33.27 -21.90
CA GLY A 301 14.44 34.40 -21.88
C GLY A 301 13.72 35.75 -21.84
N GLU A 302 14.27 36.67 -21.05
CA GLU A 302 13.68 38.01 -20.86
C GLU A 302 13.57 38.80 -22.16
N GLU A 303 14.59 38.74 -23.01
CA GLU A 303 14.60 39.42 -24.31
C GLU A 303 13.47 38.95 -25.22
N PHE A 304 13.24 37.66 -25.33
CA PHE A 304 12.15 37.09 -26.12
C PHE A 304 10.79 37.52 -25.57
N CYS A 305 10.60 37.48 -24.27
CA CYS A 305 9.36 37.90 -23.61
C CYS A 305 9.05 39.37 -23.88
N LYS A 306 10.06 40.28 -23.84
CA LYS A 306 9.89 41.71 -24.08
C LYS A 306 9.72 42.03 -25.55
N ASN A 307 10.64 41.55 -26.39
CA ASN A 307 10.75 42.01 -27.77
C ASN A 307 9.77 41.30 -28.70
N THR A 308 9.46 40.02 -28.44
CA THR A 308 8.56 39.25 -29.32
C THR A 308 7.15 39.18 -28.77
N LEU A 309 6.99 38.97 -27.45
CA LEU A 309 5.67 38.83 -26.85
C LEU A 309 5.09 40.14 -26.31
N GLY A 310 5.89 41.22 -26.28
CA GLY A 310 5.47 42.55 -25.82
C GLY A 310 5.15 42.64 -24.34
N ILE A 311 5.70 41.74 -23.53
CA ILE A 311 5.48 41.68 -22.06
C ILE A 311 6.33 42.77 -21.41
N SER A 312 5.72 43.66 -20.63
CA SER A 312 6.46 44.71 -19.92
C SER A 312 7.31 44.16 -18.78
N SER A 313 8.34 44.90 -18.37
CA SER A 313 9.19 44.51 -17.21
C SER A 313 8.40 44.39 -15.91
N GLU A 314 7.28 45.10 -15.77
CA GLU A 314 6.38 44.99 -14.58
C GLU A 314 5.55 43.72 -14.60
N GLN A 315 5.24 43.17 -15.79
CA GLN A 315 4.48 41.93 -15.96
C GLN A 315 5.35 40.68 -15.90
N LEU A 316 6.68 40.82 -15.95
CA LEU A 316 7.63 39.72 -15.82
C LEU A 316 7.96 39.36 -14.36
N ASN A 317 7.62 40.25 -13.43
CA ASN A 317 7.75 40.07 -11.98
C ASN A 317 6.41 39.59 -11.38
#